data_c431a2a71fb98fae59c988f9965fbe51
#
_entry.id   c431a2a71fb98fae59c988f9965fbe51
#
_cell.length_a   1.000
_cell.length_b   1.000
_cell.length_c   1.000
_cell.angle_alpha   90.00
_cell.angle_beta   90.00
_cell.angle_gamma   90.00
#
_symmetry.space_group_name_H-M   'P 1'
#
loop_
_entity.id
_entity.type
_entity.pdbx_description
1 polymer ?
#
loop_
_entity_poly.entity_id
_entity_poly.type
_entity_poly.pdbx_seq_one_letter_code
_entity_poly.pdbx_strand_id
1 'polypeptide(L)'
;LIDNRPPATTFIWSAFSVVFLLAGIGLLGWHRAVSHARGGETCDVPARDPMRNVRVTPSMRATAKYFWVLLALFLVKILFGAISAHYQVEGQLFYGYPMAEILPYSITRTWHTQLAVLWIATAWLGTGLYMAPAISGYEPKFQALGVNVLWICLLIIVVGAFAGQWLAVMQRLGLEHNFWFGHQGWEYADIGRFWQWFLFIGLLLWLILVGRALWPALLVKNESRSIVALFFLSTVAIGLFYGAGLMWNEHTHLSMVEYWRWWLVHLWVEGFFEVFATAVVAFLFTRLGLVAVKPATSAVLFATIVFMAGGVIGTLHHLYFAGTPTSVLALGASFSALEVVPLAYIGFEAYEHWRFCGATPWMQRYKWPVLFFIAVSFWNLVGAGLFGFLINPPLSLYYMQGLNLTPLHGHTALFGVYGMLGIGLVLFCLRGMMPELVWNEKILSISFWCFNVGLAMMALFTLLPLGTLQLLAAINEGYWYARSEQFMQQPIVDLLVWMRVPGDTVFSIGALAFAWFVVSLWLRPRRQPHEVEQEDRELEAGPAKRAA
;
A
#
# COMPACT_ATOMS: atom_id res chain seq x y z
N LEU A 1 22.28 -30.74 15.00
CA LEU A 1 21.29 -29.85 15.67
C LEU A 1 20.47 -30.66 16.65
N ILE A 2 20.67 -30.40 17.94
CA ILE A 2 19.82 -30.95 18.98
C ILE A 2 18.47 -30.27 18.86
N ASP A 3 17.42 -31.05 18.47
CA ASP A 3 16.02 -30.64 18.48
C ASP A 3 15.59 -29.42 17.61
N ASN A 4 15.87 -29.44 16.31
CA ASN A 4 15.22 -28.52 15.37
C ASN A 4 13.76 -28.98 15.05
N ARG A 5 13.03 -29.43 16.08
CA ARG A 5 11.65 -29.90 15.96
C ARG A 5 10.73 -29.04 16.81
N PRO A 6 9.73 -28.38 16.19
CA PRO A 6 8.76 -27.62 16.96
C PRO A 6 7.90 -28.57 17.81
N PRO A 7 7.34 -28.10 18.95
CA PRO A 7 6.44 -28.89 19.76
C PRO A 7 5.15 -29.24 18.99
N ALA A 8 4.50 -30.35 19.37
CA ALA A 8 3.28 -30.83 18.72
C ALA A 8 2.16 -29.77 18.66
N THR A 9 2.09 -28.89 19.65
CA THR A 9 1.16 -27.74 19.68
C THR A 9 1.32 -26.82 18.49
N THR A 10 2.53 -26.61 17.99
CA THR A 10 2.82 -25.78 16.81
C THR A 10 2.20 -26.38 15.55
N PHE A 11 2.27 -27.71 15.36
CA PHE A 11 1.62 -28.39 14.24
C PHE A 11 0.09 -28.33 14.33
N ILE A 12 -0.47 -28.63 15.50
CA ILE A 12 -1.91 -28.63 15.73
C ILE A 12 -2.50 -27.24 15.45
N TRP A 13 -1.92 -26.18 16.00
CA TRP A 13 -2.41 -24.84 15.83
C TRP A 13 -2.18 -24.31 14.39
N SER A 14 -1.11 -24.73 13.71
CA SER A 14 -0.92 -24.41 12.29
C SER A 14 -1.97 -25.07 11.42
N ALA A 15 -2.30 -26.35 11.64
CA ALA A 15 -3.39 -27.04 10.97
C ALA A 15 -4.75 -26.36 11.27
N PHE A 16 -4.97 -25.96 12.54
CA PHE A 16 -6.17 -25.21 12.94
C PHE A 16 -6.29 -23.89 12.16
N SER A 17 -5.20 -23.14 12.01
CA SER A 17 -5.24 -21.85 11.29
C SER A 17 -5.60 -22.04 9.82
N VAL A 18 -5.12 -23.11 9.16
CA VAL A 18 -5.50 -23.45 7.78
C VAL A 18 -7.00 -23.78 7.70
N VAL A 19 -7.49 -24.66 8.58
CA VAL A 19 -8.91 -25.05 8.60
C VAL A 19 -9.81 -23.86 8.88
N PHE A 20 -9.43 -23.02 9.84
CA PHE A 20 -10.18 -21.82 10.20
C PHE A 20 -10.23 -20.81 9.05
N LEU A 21 -9.10 -20.59 8.34
CA LEU A 21 -9.07 -19.74 7.15
C LEU A 21 -9.98 -20.26 6.04
N LEU A 22 -9.89 -21.56 5.72
CA LEU A 22 -10.73 -22.18 4.68
C LEU A 22 -12.21 -22.11 5.02
N ALA A 23 -12.57 -22.35 6.29
CA ALA A 23 -13.93 -22.19 6.78
C ALA A 23 -14.41 -20.73 6.65
N GLY A 24 -13.59 -19.76 7.01
CA GLY A 24 -13.87 -18.34 6.87
C GLY A 24 -14.12 -17.94 5.42
N ILE A 25 -13.22 -18.32 4.50
CA ILE A 25 -13.38 -18.08 3.05
C ILE A 25 -14.67 -18.74 2.53
N GLY A 26 -14.94 -20.00 2.96
CA GLY A 26 -16.14 -20.73 2.58
C GLY A 26 -17.43 -20.05 3.02
N LEU A 27 -17.48 -19.55 4.27
CA LEU A 27 -18.62 -18.81 4.80
C LEU A 27 -18.86 -17.50 4.05
N LEU A 28 -17.78 -16.78 3.71
CA LEU A 28 -17.86 -15.54 2.94
C LEU A 28 -18.34 -15.78 1.51
N GLY A 29 -17.79 -16.81 0.85
CA GLY A 29 -18.21 -17.21 -0.49
C GLY A 29 -19.69 -17.64 -0.51
N TRP A 30 -20.11 -18.43 0.49
CA TRP A 30 -21.51 -18.83 0.64
C TRP A 30 -22.44 -17.64 0.87
N HIS A 31 -22.07 -16.74 1.79
CA HIS A 31 -22.86 -15.52 2.05
C HIS A 31 -23.05 -14.70 0.78
N ARG A 32 -21.96 -14.50 0.00
CA ARG A 32 -22.03 -13.79 -1.28
C ARG A 32 -22.93 -14.51 -2.29
N ALA A 33 -22.77 -15.81 -2.45
CA ALA A 33 -23.59 -16.59 -3.38
C ALA A 33 -25.09 -16.51 -3.05
N VAL A 34 -25.45 -16.60 -1.77
CA VAL A 34 -26.83 -16.43 -1.31
C VAL A 34 -27.35 -15.02 -1.55
N SER A 35 -26.52 -14.00 -1.30
CA SER A 35 -26.88 -12.60 -1.53
C SER A 35 -27.10 -12.32 -3.01
N HIS A 36 -26.26 -12.89 -3.88
CA HIS A 36 -26.39 -12.75 -5.35
C HIS A 36 -27.63 -13.46 -5.90
N ALA A 37 -27.95 -14.66 -5.37
CA ALA A 37 -29.13 -15.43 -5.76
C ALA A 37 -30.47 -14.75 -5.34
N ARG A 38 -30.45 -13.88 -4.33
CA ARG A 38 -31.62 -13.11 -3.86
C ARG A 38 -31.92 -11.86 -4.68
N GLY A 39 -31.27 -11.63 -5.79
CA GLY A 39 -31.41 -10.48 -6.68
C GLY A 39 -30.18 -9.60 -6.63
N GLY A 40 -29.19 -9.94 -7.41
CA GLY A 40 -28.05 -9.07 -7.65
C GLY A 40 -28.55 -7.72 -8.20
N GLU A 41 -28.21 -6.62 -7.52
CA GLU A 41 -28.53 -5.30 -8.00
C GLU A 41 -27.79 -5.08 -9.33
N THR A 42 -28.56 -4.82 -10.39
CA THR A 42 -27.97 -4.40 -11.69
C THR A 42 -27.29 -3.05 -11.48
N CYS A 43 -26.03 -2.97 -11.88
CA CYS A 43 -25.29 -1.73 -11.81
C CYS A 43 -25.63 -0.88 -13.04
N ASP A 44 -26.28 0.26 -12.83
CA ASP A 44 -26.56 1.23 -13.89
C ASP A 44 -25.38 2.19 -14.02
N VAL A 45 -24.62 2.04 -15.09
CA VAL A 45 -23.56 3.00 -15.43
C VAL A 45 -24.19 4.36 -15.74
N PRO A 46 -23.80 5.44 -15.06
CA PRO A 46 -24.33 6.77 -15.33
C PRO A 46 -24.19 7.16 -16.80
N ALA A 47 -25.25 7.74 -17.38
CA ALA A 47 -25.23 8.20 -18.78
C ALA A 47 -24.16 9.27 -19.06
N ARG A 48 -23.78 10.01 -18.00
CA ARG A 48 -22.76 11.08 -18.04
C ARG A 48 -21.72 10.87 -16.97
N ASP A 49 -20.51 11.36 -17.23
CA ASP A 49 -19.41 11.33 -16.26
C ASP A 49 -19.81 12.05 -14.95
N PRO A 50 -19.96 11.32 -13.84
CA PRO A 50 -20.40 11.90 -12.57
C PRO A 50 -19.34 12.80 -11.92
N MET A 51 -18.08 12.72 -12.36
CA MET A 51 -16.97 13.52 -11.83
C MET A 51 -16.74 14.82 -12.63
N ARG A 52 -17.42 14.98 -13.76
CA ARG A 52 -17.23 16.14 -14.65
C ARG A 52 -17.55 17.47 -13.99
N ASN A 53 -18.55 17.51 -13.13
CA ASN A 53 -19.04 18.74 -12.51
C ASN A 53 -18.33 19.07 -11.19
N VAL A 54 -17.29 18.33 -10.82
CA VAL A 54 -16.50 18.60 -9.63
C VAL A 54 -15.67 19.86 -9.83
N ARG A 55 -16.03 20.92 -9.11
CA ARG A 55 -15.27 22.18 -9.13
C ARG A 55 -13.93 22.01 -8.43
N VAL A 56 -12.83 22.15 -9.17
CA VAL A 56 -11.48 22.09 -8.60
C VAL A 56 -11.18 23.35 -7.78
N THR A 57 -11.05 23.17 -6.47
CA THR A 57 -10.78 24.23 -5.50
C THR A 57 -9.28 24.56 -5.40
N PRO A 58 -8.88 25.71 -4.80
CA PRO A 58 -7.48 26.04 -4.55
C PRO A 58 -6.74 24.98 -3.71
N SER A 59 -7.38 24.39 -2.69
CA SER A 59 -6.78 23.33 -1.88
C SER A 59 -6.56 22.06 -2.68
N MET A 60 -7.51 21.66 -3.54
CA MET A 60 -7.35 20.53 -4.44
C MET A 60 -6.17 20.72 -5.40
N ARG A 61 -6.00 21.92 -5.99
CA ARG A 61 -4.83 22.23 -6.83
C ARG A 61 -3.51 22.15 -6.06
N ALA A 62 -3.51 22.56 -4.80
CA ALA A 62 -2.30 22.49 -3.96
C ALA A 62 -1.83 21.06 -3.72
N THR A 63 -2.69 20.03 -3.83
CA THR A 63 -2.31 18.63 -3.67
C THR A 63 -1.38 18.12 -4.78
N ALA A 64 -1.34 18.76 -5.94
CA ALA A 64 -0.41 18.43 -7.01
C ALA A 64 1.05 18.39 -6.56
N LYS A 65 1.44 19.23 -5.57
CA LYS A 65 2.79 19.25 -5.00
C LYS A 65 3.15 17.96 -4.26
N TYR A 66 2.16 17.32 -3.63
CA TYR A 66 2.34 16.02 -2.98
C TYR A 66 2.69 14.94 -4.00
N PHE A 67 2.08 14.99 -5.17
CA PHE A 67 2.35 14.02 -6.24
C PHE A 67 3.75 14.16 -6.84
N TRP A 68 4.32 15.36 -6.85
CA TRP A 68 5.73 15.57 -7.18
C TRP A 68 6.67 14.97 -6.12
N VAL A 69 6.38 15.20 -4.83
CA VAL A 69 7.15 14.61 -3.73
C VAL A 69 7.04 13.09 -3.77
N LEU A 70 5.84 12.56 -3.94
CA LEU A 70 5.59 11.13 -4.11
C LEU A 70 6.49 10.54 -5.21
N LEU A 71 6.50 11.18 -6.37
CA LEU A 71 7.27 10.70 -7.52
C LEU A 71 8.77 10.66 -7.20
N ALA A 72 9.29 11.71 -6.57
CA ALA A 72 10.68 11.77 -6.14
C ALA A 72 11.01 10.66 -5.12
N LEU A 73 10.18 10.50 -4.08
CA LEU A 73 10.35 9.45 -3.07
C LEU A 73 10.28 8.05 -3.68
N PHE A 74 9.38 7.83 -4.62
CA PHE A 74 9.23 6.54 -5.29
C PHE A 74 10.47 6.18 -6.12
N LEU A 75 11.01 7.11 -6.91
CA LEU A 75 12.22 6.88 -7.69
C LEU A 75 13.44 6.64 -6.78
N VAL A 76 13.59 7.45 -5.73
CA VAL A 76 14.67 7.27 -4.74
C VAL A 76 14.54 5.94 -4.01
N LYS A 77 13.31 5.50 -3.68
CA LYS A 77 13.04 4.18 -3.08
C LYS A 77 13.52 3.04 -3.97
N ILE A 78 13.27 3.12 -5.29
CA ILE A 78 13.73 2.11 -6.25
C ILE A 78 15.27 2.10 -6.32
N LEU A 79 15.90 3.27 -6.34
CA LEU A 79 17.36 3.38 -6.32
C LEU A 79 17.95 2.69 -5.09
N PHE A 80 17.42 2.96 -3.88
CA PHE A 80 17.91 2.30 -2.67
C PHE A 80 17.58 0.80 -2.64
N GLY A 81 16.50 0.37 -3.28
CA GLY A 81 16.20 -1.05 -3.49
C GLY A 81 17.26 -1.73 -4.35
N ALA A 82 17.63 -1.12 -5.46
CA ALA A 82 18.69 -1.60 -6.36
C ALA A 82 20.05 -1.67 -5.66
N ILE A 83 20.43 -0.61 -4.92
CA ILE A 83 21.68 -0.60 -4.14
C ILE A 83 21.66 -1.70 -3.06
N SER A 84 20.54 -1.89 -2.35
CA SER A 84 20.42 -2.93 -1.33
C SER A 84 20.51 -4.35 -1.92
N ALA A 85 19.93 -4.57 -3.11
CA ALA A 85 20.07 -5.83 -3.84
C ALA A 85 21.52 -6.06 -4.30
N HIS A 86 22.18 -5.01 -4.76
CA HIS A 86 23.59 -5.08 -5.17
C HIS A 86 24.52 -5.52 -4.02
N TYR A 87 24.29 -5.04 -2.79
CA TYR A 87 25.03 -5.48 -1.60
C TYR A 87 24.96 -7.00 -1.36
N GLN A 88 23.88 -7.65 -1.77
CA GLN A 88 23.74 -9.11 -1.63
C GLN A 88 24.58 -9.89 -2.64
N VAL A 89 24.98 -9.27 -3.75
CA VAL A 89 25.71 -9.90 -4.84
C VAL A 89 27.19 -9.53 -4.80
N GLU A 90 27.49 -8.23 -4.73
CA GLU A 90 28.85 -7.68 -4.83
C GLU A 90 29.49 -7.36 -3.46
N GLY A 91 28.71 -7.44 -2.39
CA GLY A 91 29.19 -7.09 -1.06
C GLY A 91 29.36 -5.58 -0.85
N GLN A 92 30.42 -5.17 -0.16
CA GLN A 92 30.61 -3.78 0.28
C GLN A 92 31.17 -2.84 -0.80
N LEU A 93 31.70 -3.39 -1.87
CA LEU A 93 32.25 -2.65 -2.99
C LEU A 93 31.24 -2.60 -4.13
N PHE A 94 30.89 -1.41 -4.56
CA PHE A 94 29.99 -1.17 -5.68
C PHE A 94 30.82 -0.91 -6.95
N TYR A 95 31.06 -1.96 -7.73
CA TYR A 95 31.96 -1.90 -8.90
C TYR A 95 33.34 -1.29 -8.59
N GLY A 96 33.91 -1.66 -7.44
CA GLY A 96 35.18 -1.12 -6.95
C GLY A 96 35.10 0.23 -6.21
N TYR A 97 33.92 0.85 -6.13
CA TYR A 97 33.69 2.05 -5.33
C TYR A 97 33.30 1.65 -3.89
N PRO A 98 33.94 2.25 -2.83
CA PRO A 98 33.68 1.89 -1.44
C PRO A 98 32.34 2.47 -0.96
N MET A 99 31.22 1.99 -1.50
CA MET A 99 29.87 2.49 -1.20
C MET A 99 29.54 2.39 0.28
N ALA A 100 30.02 1.36 0.96
CA ALA A 100 29.75 1.14 2.38
C ALA A 100 30.29 2.23 3.30
N GLU A 101 31.31 2.99 2.88
CA GLU A 101 31.85 4.12 3.65
C GLU A 101 30.89 5.32 3.70
N ILE A 102 30.00 5.43 2.71
CA ILE A 102 29.06 6.56 2.59
C ILE A 102 27.63 6.10 2.85
N LEU A 103 27.23 4.97 2.28
CA LEU A 103 25.89 4.41 2.33
C LEU A 103 25.96 2.91 2.69
N PRO A 104 26.30 2.55 3.94
CA PRO A 104 26.33 1.15 4.36
C PRO A 104 24.97 0.47 4.15
N TYR A 105 24.97 -0.86 4.01
CA TYR A 105 23.77 -1.67 3.76
C TYR A 105 22.63 -1.37 4.74
N SER A 106 22.94 -1.17 6.02
CA SER A 106 21.95 -0.84 7.05
C SER A 106 21.18 0.45 6.73
N ILE A 107 21.84 1.47 6.18
CA ILE A 107 21.19 2.72 5.76
C ILE A 107 20.34 2.49 4.50
N THR A 108 20.92 1.85 3.47
CA THR A 108 20.21 1.65 2.21
C THR A 108 18.95 0.82 2.40
N ARG A 109 19.03 -0.24 3.20
CA ARG A 109 17.89 -1.10 3.54
C ARG A 109 16.84 -0.33 4.36
N THR A 110 17.23 0.38 5.40
CA THR A 110 16.32 1.16 6.23
C THR A 110 15.62 2.25 5.40
N TRP A 111 16.37 2.98 4.60
CA TRP A 111 15.79 4.00 3.74
C TRP A 111 14.87 3.42 2.67
N HIS A 112 15.23 2.28 2.08
CA HIS A 112 14.35 1.58 1.14
C HIS A 112 12.99 1.25 1.77
N THR A 113 12.99 0.74 3.01
CA THR A 113 11.79 0.38 3.76
C THR A 113 10.98 1.63 4.17
N GLN A 114 11.64 2.64 4.74
CA GLN A 114 10.98 3.88 5.17
C GLN A 114 10.39 4.65 3.98
N LEU A 115 11.12 4.73 2.87
CA LEU A 115 10.62 5.35 1.65
C LEU A 115 9.40 4.63 1.10
N ALA A 116 9.32 3.29 1.25
CA ALA A 116 8.14 2.54 0.81
C ALA A 116 6.88 3.01 1.53
N VAL A 117 6.94 3.22 2.84
CA VAL A 117 5.82 3.75 3.62
C VAL A 117 5.56 5.23 3.31
N LEU A 118 6.61 6.05 3.22
CA LEU A 118 6.47 7.49 3.04
C LEU A 118 5.87 7.89 1.68
N TRP A 119 6.28 7.26 0.58
CA TRP A 119 5.70 7.63 -0.72
C TRP A 119 4.24 7.16 -0.86
N ILE A 120 3.90 5.99 -0.30
CA ILE A 120 2.52 5.50 -0.23
C ILE A 120 1.66 6.44 0.63
N ALA A 121 2.13 6.76 1.84
CA ALA A 121 1.44 7.70 2.72
C ALA A 121 1.26 9.08 2.06
N THR A 122 2.27 9.58 1.33
CA THR A 122 2.18 10.84 0.58
C THR A 122 1.09 10.80 -0.50
N ALA A 123 0.93 9.67 -1.21
CA ALA A 123 -0.16 9.48 -2.16
C ALA A 123 -1.52 9.64 -1.49
N TRP A 124 -1.68 9.05 -0.32
CA TRP A 124 -2.94 9.02 0.41
C TRP A 124 -3.24 10.35 1.10
N LEU A 125 -2.21 11.00 1.66
CA LEU A 125 -2.34 12.38 2.17
C LEU A 125 -2.86 13.31 1.07
N GLY A 126 -2.21 13.30 -0.08
CA GLY A 126 -2.61 14.13 -1.22
C GLY A 126 -4.01 13.79 -1.72
N THR A 127 -4.33 12.49 -1.84
CA THR A 127 -5.65 12.03 -2.28
C THR A 127 -6.74 12.36 -1.28
N GLY A 128 -6.55 12.15 0.02
CA GLY A 128 -7.52 12.49 1.05
C GLY A 128 -7.86 13.99 1.04
N LEU A 129 -6.82 14.84 0.90
CA LEU A 129 -6.99 16.30 0.80
C LEU A 129 -7.69 16.73 -0.51
N TYR A 130 -7.53 15.98 -1.59
CA TYR A 130 -8.24 16.21 -2.86
C TYR A 130 -9.69 15.73 -2.77
N MET A 131 -9.90 14.51 -2.27
CA MET A 131 -11.21 13.85 -2.26
C MET A 131 -12.21 14.53 -1.32
N ALA A 132 -11.76 15.04 -0.17
CA ALA A 132 -12.67 15.61 0.81
C ALA A 132 -13.47 16.81 0.27
N PRO A 133 -12.87 17.85 -0.36
CA PRO A 133 -13.62 18.90 -1.03
C PRO A 133 -14.37 18.39 -2.29
N ALA A 134 -13.82 17.41 -3.02
CA ALA A 134 -14.48 16.85 -4.20
C ALA A 134 -15.80 16.14 -3.85
N ILE A 135 -15.86 15.46 -2.70
CA ILE A 135 -17.04 14.75 -2.20
C ILE A 135 -18.09 15.73 -1.66
N SER A 136 -17.66 16.70 -0.86
CA SER A 136 -18.56 17.64 -0.16
C SER A 136 -18.99 18.83 -0.99
N GLY A 137 -18.24 19.17 -2.05
CA GLY A 137 -18.40 20.43 -2.79
C GLY A 137 -18.01 21.68 -1.98
N TYR A 138 -17.38 21.52 -0.80
CA TYR A 138 -17.09 22.59 0.14
C TYR A 138 -15.60 22.74 0.42
N GLU A 139 -15.11 23.97 0.39
CA GLU A 139 -13.74 24.33 0.81
C GLU A 139 -13.77 25.27 2.01
N PRO A 140 -13.31 24.83 3.20
CA PRO A 140 -13.21 25.66 4.37
C PRO A 140 -12.24 26.84 4.20
N LYS A 141 -12.43 27.93 4.96
CA LYS A 141 -11.46 29.05 4.98
C LYS A 141 -10.07 28.53 5.38
N PHE A 142 -9.04 29.06 4.72
CA PHE A 142 -7.64 28.68 4.92
C PHE A 142 -7.29 27.20 4.62
N GLN A 143 -8.17 26.46 3.93
CA GLN A 143 -7.89 25.06 3.59
C GLN A 143 -6.61 24.92 2.74
N ALA A 144 -6.46 25.74 1.69
CA ALA A 144 -5.27 25.74 0.85
C ALA A 144 -3.99 26.11 1.62
N LEU A 145 -4.08 27.02 2.59
CA LEU A 145 -2.95 27.34 3.47
C LEU A 145 -2.55 26.11 4.31
N GLY A 146 -3.51 25.44 4.95
CA GLY A 146 -3.25 24.22 5.72
C GLY A 146 -2.62 23.12 4.90
N VAL A 147 -3.10 22.90 3.66
CA VAL A 147 -2.50 21.93 2.71
C VAL A 147 -1.05 22.30 2.39
N ASN A 148 -0.74 23.59 2.18
CA ASN A 148 0.62 24.03 1.91
C ASN A 148 1.55 23.89 3.14
N VAL A 149 1.05 24.19 4.35
CA VAL A 149 1.80 24.00 5.60
C VAL A 149 2.14 22.52 5.79
N LEU A 150 1.16 21.63 5.63
CA LEU A 150 1.38 20.19 5.74
C LEU A 150 2.40 19.68 4.69
N TRP A 151 2.37 20.22 3.47
CA TRP A 151 3.38 19.90 2.46
C TRP A 151 4.80 20.31 2.86
N ILE A 152 4.97 21.49 3.48
CA ILE A 152 6.27 21.92 4.03
C ILE A 152 6.70 20.96 5.16
N CYS A 153 5.78 20.59 6.06
CA CYS A 153 6.05 19.62 7.12
C CYS A 153 6.52 18.27 6.55
N LEU A 154 5.89 17.82 5.46
CA LEU A 154 6.29 16.59 4.76
C LEU A 154 7.74 16.68 4.25
N LEU A 155 8.15 17.79 3.65
CA LEU A 155 9.53 17.98 3.20
C LEU A 155 10.52 18.00 4.37
N ILE A 156 10.18 18.68 5.45
CA ILE A 156 11.02 18.76 6.66
C ILE A 156 11.24 17.37 7.25
N ILE A 157 10.19 16.57 7.40
CA ILE A 157 10.33 15.23 7.99
C ILE A 157 11.12 14.29 7.08
N VAL A 158 10.87 14.33 5.77
CA VAL A 158 11.62 13.50 4.83
C VAL A 158 13.12 13.80 4.94
N VAL A 159 13.51 15.07 4.80
CA VAL A 159 14.94 15.43 4.85
C VAL A 159 15.52 15.20 6.24
N GLY A 160 14.83 15.65 7.29
CA GLY A 160 15.35 15.61 8.66
C GLY A 160 15.47 14.20 9.22
N ALA A 161 14.44 13.35 9.03
CA ALA A 161 14.48 11.98 9.54
C ALA A 161 15.56 11.14 8.84
N PHE A 162 15.70 11.24 7.52
CA PHE A 162 16.72 10.50 6.78
C PHE A 162 18.14 10.99 7.11
N ALA A 163 18.33 12.30 7.20
CA ALA A 163 19.61 12.86 7.64
C ALA A 163 19.96 12.40 9.07
N GLY A 164 18.98 12.40 9.99
CA GLY A 164 19.16 11.90 11.36
C GLY A 164 19.57 10.43 11.40
N GLN A 165 18.90 9.57 10.63
CA GLN A 165 19.25 8.15 10.54
C GLN A 165 20.68 7.95 10.01
N TRP A 166 21.05 8.68 8.96
CA TRP A 166 22.41 8.61 8.41
C TRP A 166 23.47 9.05 9.44
N LEU A 167 23.25 10.19 10.10
CA LEU A 167 24.16 10.68 11.14
C LEU A 167 24.32 9.70 12.29
N ALA A 168 23.23 9.03 12.67
CA ALA A 168 23.23 8.03 13.74
C ALA A 168 24.02 6.79 13.36
N VAL A 169 23.75 6.17 12.21
CA VAL A 169 24.43 4.96 11.73
C VAL A 169 25.90 5.22 11.46
N MET A 170 26.24 6.42 10.93
CA MET A 170 27.63 6.86 10.73
C MET A 170 28.32 7.33 12.02
N GLN A 171 27.68 7.16 13.19
CA GLN A 171 28.19 7.51 14.51
C GLN A 171 28.58 8.99 14.66
N ARG A 172 27.91 9.88 13.95
CA ARG A 172 28.17 11.34 13.96
C ARG A 172 27.22 12.11 14.89
N LEU A 173 26.16 11.48 15.36
CA LEU A 173 25.15 12.15 16.19
C LEU A 173 25.42 12.04 17.70
N GLY A 174 26.21 11.03 18.13
CA GLY A 174 26.39 10.68 19.53
C GLY A 174 25.21 9.87 20.10
N LEU A 175 25.48 9.08 21.15
CA LEU A 175 24.47 8.16 21.73
C LEU A 175 23.30 8.91 22.37
N GLU A 176 23.56 10.03 23.04
CA GLU A 176 22.52 10.82 23.74
C GLU A 176 21.45 11.38 22.81
N HIS A 177 21.82 11.67 21.56
CA HIS A 177 20.90 12.27 20.59
C HIS A 177 20.31 11.25 19.62
N ASN A 178 20.83 10.02 19.63
CA ASN A 178 20.42 8.99 18.69
C ASN A 178 18.92 8.64 18.80
N PHE A 179 18.42 8.43 20.01
CA PHE A 179 17.01 8.10 20.23
C PHE A 179 16.07 9.22 19.73
N TRP A 180 16.44 10.49 19.92
CA TRP A 180 15.59 11.63 19.57
C TRP A 180 15.62 12.01 18.11
N PHE A 181 16.80 12.06 17.50
CA PHE A 181 16.97 12.59 16.16
C PHE A 181 17.52 11.58 15.14
N GLY A 182 17.97 10.42 15.60
CA GLY A 182 18.67 9.45 14.79
C GLY A 182 17.86 8.21 14.41
N HIS A 183 18.37 7.05 14.83
CA HIS A 183 17.89 5.73 14.44
C HIS A 183 17.61 4.87 15.66
N GLN A 184 16.35 4.43 15.83
CA GLN A 184 15.95 3.62 16.99
C GLN A 184 16.23 2.12 16.82
N GLY A 185 16.57 1.65 15.61
CA GLY A 185 16.87 0.24 15.34
C GLY A 185 15.65 -0.65 15.07
N TRP A 186 14.44 -0.14 15.15
CA TRP A 186 13.20 -0.90 14.96
C TRP A 186 12.69 -0.75 13.54
N GLU A 187 12.70 -1.83 12.76
CA GLU A 187 12.23 -1.82 11.39
C GLU A 187 10.81 -1.23 11.28
N TYR A 188 10.58 -0.37 10.31
CA TYR A 188 9.39 0.47 10.05
C TYR A 188 9.14 1.60 11.07
N ALA A 189 9.71 1.56 12.26
CA ALA A 189 9.52 2.54 13.32
C ALA A 189 10.85 3.16 13.79
N ASP A 190 11.84 3.13 12.92
CA ASP A 190 13.24 3.39 13.24
C ASP A 190 13.65 4.87 13.19
N ILE A 191 12.79 5.78 12.78
CA ILE A 191 13.08 7.22 12.84
C ILE A 191 13.13 7.73 14.29
N GLY A 192 13.95 8.74 14.55
CA GLY A 192 14.10 9.33 15.88
C GLY A 192 12.78 9.82 16.47
N ARG A 193 12.68 9.80 17.82
CA ARG A 193 11.46 10.16 18.57
C ARG A 193 10.92 11.55 18.23
N PHE A 194 11.80 12.53 18.00
CA PHE A 194 11.39 13.86 17.56
C PHE A 194 10.65 13.81 16.24
N TRP A 195 11.15 13.04 15.29
CA TRP A 195 10.53 12.88 13.97
C TRP A 195 9.22 12.10 14.03
N GLN A 196 9.10 11.13 14.94
CA GLN A 196 7.84 10.42 15.18
C GLN A 196 6.75 11.37 15.71
N TRP A 197 7.09 12.24 16.68
CA TRP A 197 6.16 13.27 17.14
C TRP A 197 5.79 14.26 16.04
N PHE A 198 6.77 14.69 15.26
CA PHE A 198 6.54 15.62 14.17
C PHE A 198 5.60 15.02 13.12
N LEU A 199 5.78 13.75 12.76
CA LEU A 199 4.91 13.01 11.85
C LEU A 199 3.50 12.85 12.43
N PHE A 200 3.38 12.50 13.71
CA PHE A 200 2.09 12.35 14.38
C PHE A 200 1.29 13.67 14.37
N ILE A 201 1.92 14.78 14.71
CA ILE A 201 1.29 16.12 14.66
C ILE A 201 0.89 16.45 13.22
N GLY A 202 1.71 16.10 12.23
CA GLY A 202 1.40 16.25 10.81
C GLY A 202 0.16 15.44 10.40
N LEU A 203 0.03 14.19 10.87
CA LEU A 203 -1.14 13.34 10.62
C LEU A 203 -2.40 13.90 11.29
N LEU A 204 -2.30 14.47 12.50
CA LEU A 204 -3.43 15.16 13.15
C LEU A 204 -3.87 16.41 12.36
N LEU A 205 -2.92 17.18 11.84
CA LEU A 205 -3.23 18.30 10.94
C LEU A 205 -3.94 17.82 9.68
N TRP A 206 -3.44 16.74 9.05
CA TRP A 206 -4.09 16.12 7.90
C TRP A 206 -5.53 15.68 8.20
N LEU A 207 -5.74 14.99 9.34
CA LEU A 207 -7.06 14.58 9.80
C LEU A 207 -8.02 15.78 9.96
N ILE A 208 -7.55 16.86 10.56
CA ILE A 208 -8.34 18.10 10.72
C ILE A 208 -8.70 18.69 9.35
N LEU A 209 -7.74 18.75 8.42
CA LEU A 209 -7.98 19.30 7.09
C LEU A 209 -8.98 18.46 6.28
N VAL A 210 -8.85 17.13 6.31
CA VAL A 210 -9.80 16.23 5.65
C VAL A 210 -11.17 16.31 6.31
N GLY A 211 -11.22 16.24 7.65
CA GLY A 211 -12.47 16.27 8.42
C GLY A 211 -13.27 17.56 8.20
N ARG A 212 -12.62 18.72 8.23
CA ARG A 212 -13.27 20.01 8.00
C ARG A 212 -13.91 20.11 6.62
N ALA A 213 -13.21 19.62 5.60
CA ALA A 213 -13.71 19.66 4.24
C ALA A 213 -14.81 18.61 3.98
N LEU A 214 -14.71 17.44 4.59
CA LEU A 214 -15.65 16.34 4.41
C LEU A 214 -16.93 16.47 5.25
N TRP A 215 -16.87 17.22 6.35
CA TRP A 215 -17.95 17.32 7.35
C TRP A 215 -19.35 17.59 6.77
N PRO A 216 -19.52 18.54 5.82
CA PRO A 216 -20.84 18.79 5.24
C PRO A 216 -21.44 17.55 4.55
N ALA A 217 -20.62 16.72 3.89
CA ALA A 217 -21.08 15.50 3.24
C ALA A 217 -21.57 14.44 4.23
N LEU A 218 -20.99 14.39 5.44
CA LEU A 218 -21.41 13.48 6.51
C LEU A 218 -22.78 13.83 7.09
N LEU A 219 -23.21 15.08 6.96
CA LEU A 219 -24.51 15.55 7.45
C LEU A 219 -25.65 15.29 6.46
N VAL A 220 -25.34 15.09 5.18
CA VAL A 220 -26.35 14.80 4.14
C VAL A 220 -26.78 13.34 4.23
N LYS A 221 -28.10 13.12 4.38
CA LYS A 221 -28.71 11.79 4.39
C LYS A 221 -28.94 11.31 2.96
N ASN A 222 -27.97 10.58 2.40
CA ASN A 222 -28.07 9.93 1.09
C ASN A 222 -27.51 8.49 1.17
N GLU A 223 -27.68 7.72 0.12
CA GLU A 223 -27.23 6.32 0.05
C GLU A 223 -25.71 6.17 0.23
N SER A 224 -24.91 7.12 -0.25
CA SER A 224 -23.44 7.09 -0.15
C SER A 224 -22.92 7.52 1.23
N ARG A 225 -23.77 8.02 2.15
CA ARG A 225 -23.33 8.51 3.46
C ARG A 225 -22.56 7.48 4.27
N SER A 226 -22.98 6.23 4.21
CA SER A 226 -22.30 5.15 4.95
C SER A 226 -20.87 4.94 4.47
N ILE A 227 -20.64 4.90 3.15
CA ILE A 227 -19.29 4.76 2.59
C ILE A 227 -18.43 5.99 2.95
N VAL A 228 -18.98 7.19 2.86
CA VAL A 228 -18.29 8.43 3.23
C VAL A 228 -17.95 8.46 4.73
N ALA A 229 -18.84 7.95 5.58
CA ALA A 229 -18.58 7.83 7.01
C ALA A 229 -17.47 6.81 7.31
N LEU A 230 -17.45 5.65 6.64
CA LEU A 230 -16.40 4.65 6.76
C LEU A 230 -15.05 5.17 6.24
N PHE A 231 -15.05 5.91 5.13
CA PHE A 231 -13.87 6.61 4.64
C PHE A 231 -13.33 7.60 5.68
N PHE A 232 -14.20 8.39 6.31
CA PHE A 232 -13.78 9.32 7.37
C PHE A 232 -13.28 8.58 8.61
N LEU A 233 -13.93 7.49 9.03
CA LEU A 233 -13.51 6.69 10.17
C LEU A 233 -12.11 6.08 9.94
N SER A 234 -11.83 5.56 8.74
CA SER A 234 -10.49 5.07 8.40
C SER A 234 -9.44 6.20 8.42
N THR A 235 -9.81 7.41 7.99
CA THR A 235 -8.95 8.61 8.07
C THR A 235 -8.63 8.96 9.53
N VAL A 236 -9.63 8.90 10.42
CA VAL A 236 -9.45 9.11 11.87
C VAL A 236 -8.48 8.07 12.44
N ALA A 237 -8.68 6.82 12.08
CA ALA A 237 -7.84 5.73 12.54
C ALA A 237 -6.38 5.90 12.06
N ILE A 238 -6.14 6.23 10.79
CA ILE A 238 -4.80 6.51 10.26
C ILE A 238 -4.14 7.66 11.03
N GLY A 239 -4.89 8.74 11.34
CA GLY A 239 -4.37 9.87 12.09
C GLY A 239 -3.98 9.54 13.54
N LEU A 240 -4.72 8.66 14.21
CA LEU A 240 -4.53 8.37 15.63
C LEU A 240 -3.62 7.17 15.90
N PHE A 241 -3.72 6.08 15.13
CA PHE A 241 -3.00 4.84 15.43
C PHE A 241 -1.48 4.95 15.24
N TYR A 242 -1.00 5.91 14.47
CA TYR A 242 0.43 6.21 14.44
C TYR A 242 0.98 6.52 15.84
N GLY A 243 0.14 7.02 16.74
CA GLY A 243 0.50 7.26 18.15
C GLY A 243 0.98 6.02 18.91
N ALA A 244 0.67 4.80 18.44
CA ALA A 244 1.23 3.57 19.01
C ALA A 244 2.77 3.55 18.96
N GLY A 245 3.38 4.16 17.93
CA GLY A 245 4.82 4.32 17.80
C GLY A 245 5.45 5.21 18.88
N LEU A 246 4.66 5.92 19.67
CA LEU A 246 5.12 6.80 20.76
C LEU A 246 5.08 6.12 22.13
N MET A 247 4.60 4.86 22.22
CA MET A 247 4.32 4.16 23.48
C MET A 247 5.52 3.47 24.11
N TRP A 248 6.73 3.63 23.58
CA TRP A 248 7.96 3.10 24.16
C TRP A 248 9.03 4.17 24.33
N ASN A 249 10.03 3.89 25.17
CA ASN A 249 11.20 4.72 25.36
C ASN A 249 12.47 3.86 25.35
N GLU A 250 13.64 4.47 25.60
CA GLU A 250 14.95 3.82 25.59
C GLU A 250 15.07 2.64 26.56
N HIS A 251 14.29 2.64 27.66
CA HIS A 251 14.33 1.63 28.71
C HIS A 251 13.19 0.62 28.64
N THR A 252 12.34 0.71 27.60
CA THR A 252 11.22 -0.22 27.44
C THR A 252 11.75 -1.61 27.09
N HIS A 253 11.24 -2.64 27.76
CA HIS A 253 11.61 -4.02 27.49
C HIS A 253 11.26 -4.41 26.05
N LEU A 254 12.13 -5.22 25.41
CA LEU A 254 12.01 -5.66 24.01
C LEU A 254 10.60 -6.15 23.66
N SER A 255 10.01 -7.02 24.49
CA SER A 255 8.67 -7.58 24.21
C SER A 255 7.57 -6.51 24.13
N MET A 256 7.69 -5.43 24.92
CA MET A 256 6.73 -4.31 24.89
C MET A 256 6.99 -3.36 23.73
N VAL A 257 8.26 -3.16 23.34
CA VAL A 257 8.58 -2.42 22.12
C VAL A 257 8.02 -3.17 20.90
N GLU A 258 8.24 -4.47 20.82
CA GLU A 258 7.69 -5.33 19.75
C GLU A 258 6.15 -5.24 19.69
N TYR A 259 5.47 -5.30 20.85
CA TYR A 259 4.02 -5.16 20.92
C TYR A 259 3.55 -3.85 20.30
N TRP A 260 4.08 -2.69 20.72
CA TRP A 260 3.69 -1.38 20.19
C TRP A 260 4.17 -1.16 18.75
N ARG A 261 5.35 -1.66 18.37
CA ARG A 261 5.85 -1.61 17.01
C ARG A 261 4.87 -2.28 16.05
N TRP A 262 4.32 -3.44 16.41
CA TRP A 262 3.38 -4.15 15.56
C TRP A 262 1.98 -3.54 15.56
N TRP A 263 1.61 -2.79 16.59
CA TRP A 263 0.46 -1.89 16.50
C TRP A 263 0.65 -0.82 15.42
N LEU A 264 1.87 -0.33 15.23
CA LEU A 264 2.19 0.60 14.17
C LEU A 264 2.27 -0.10 12.81
N VAL A 265 2.99 -1.22 12.70
CA VAL A 265 3.24 -1.89 11.42
C VAL A 265 2.00 -2.64 10.93
N HIS A 266 1.40 -3.49 11.74
CA HIS A 266 0.25 -4.30 11.35
C HIS A 266 -1.06 -3.50 11.40
N LEU A 267 -1.44 -2.95 12.54
CA LEU A 267 -2.72 -2.24 12.67
C LEU A 267 -2.78 -0.94 11.89
N TRP A 268 -1.71 -0.17 11.86
CA TRP A 268 -1.72 1.10 11.15
C TRP A 268 -1.48 0.91 9.64
N VAL A 269 -0.45 0.16 9.23
CA VAL A 269 -0.09 -0.03 7.82
C VAL A 269 -0.96 -1.08 7.15
N GLU A 270 -1.10 -2.27 7.72
CA GLU A 270 -1.85 -3.36 7.08
C GLU A 270 -3.35 -3.19 7.31
N GLY A 271 -3.77 -2.94 8.54
CA GLY A 271 -5.16 -2.90 8.92
C GLY A 271 -5.91 -1.64 8.47
N PHE A 272 -5.56 -0.47 9.01
CA PHE A 272 -6.31 0.75 8.67
C PHE A 272 -6.04 1.25 7.25
N PHE A 273 -4.88 0.95 6.69
CA PHE A 273 -4.64 1.19 5.29
C PHE A 273 -5.51 0.29 4.41
N GLU A 274 -5.75 -0.96 4.80
CA GLU A 274 -6.65 -1.88 4.08
C GLU A 274 -8.11 -1.37 4.13
N VAL A 275 -8.59 -0.93 5.29
CA VAL A 275 -9.94 -0.34 5.43
C VAL A 275 -10.05 0.94 4.60
N PHE A 276 -9.03 1.80 4.62
CA PHE A 276 -8.99 3.00 3.80
C PHE A 276 -8.99 2.65 2.30
N ALA A 277 -8.15 1.70 1.89
CA ALA A 277 -8.08 1.22 0.50
C ALA A 277 -9.44 0.73 0.02
N THR A 278 -10.07 -0.16 0.82
CA THR A 278 -11.39 -0.71 0.52
C THR A 278 -12.46 0.38 0.44
N ALA A 279 -12.45 1.34 1.37
CA ALA A 279 -13.42 2.44 1.39
C ALA A 279 -13.27 3.39 0.18
N VAL A 280 -12.03 3.75 -0.18
CA VAL A 280 -11.76 4.63 -1.32
C VAL A 280 -12.09 3.95 -2.64
N VAL A 281 -11.65 2.70 -2.83
CA VAL A 281 -11.92 1.94 -4.06
C VAL A 281 -13.42 1.71 -4.22
N ALA A 282 -14.11 1.30 -3.13
CA ALA A 282 -15.56 1.14 -3.12
C ALA A 282 -16.29 2.44 -3.47
N PHE A 283 -15.88 3.56 -2.87
CA PHE A 283 -16.45 4.87 -3.18
C PHE A 283 -16.25 5.25 -4.64
N LEU A 284 -15.04 5.09 -5.19
CA LEU A 284 -14.74 5.43 -6.57
C LEU A 284 -15.49 4.53 -7.56
N PHE A 285 -15.54 3.23 -7.30
CA PHE A 285 -16.28 2.29 -8.14
C PHE A 285 -17.79 2.54 -8.11
N THR A 286 -18.36 2.90 -6.97
CA THR A 286 -19.77 3.30 -6.91
C THR A 286 -20.05 4.60 -7.65
N ARG A 287 -19.15 5.57 -7.57
CA ARG A 287 -19.27 6.83 -8.34
C ARG A 287 -19.17 6.60 -9.85
N LEU A 288 -18.34 5.68 -10.28
CA LEU A 288 -18.20 5.32 -11.70
C LEU A 288 -19.30 4.36 -12.18
N GLY A 289 -20.16 3.86 -11.28
CA GLY A 289 -21.20 2.90 -11.63
C GLY A 289 -20.66 1.49 -11.92
N LEU A 290 -19.49 1.15 -11.41
CA LEU A 290 -18.90 -0.19 -11.55
C LEU A 290 -19.33 -1.16 -10.45
N VAL A 291 -19.77 -0.66 -9.31
CA VAL A 291 -20.29 -1.44 -8.19
C VAL A 291 -21.50 -0.70 -7.60
N ALA A 292 -22.55 -1.42 -7.23
CA ALA A 292 -23.71 -0.80 -6.59
C ALA A 292 -23.38 -0.36 -5.15
N VAL A 293 -24.07 0.68 -4.65
CA VAL A 293 -23.76 1.32 -3.35
C VAL A 293 -23.93 0.35 -2.19
N LYS A 294 -24.97 -0.49 -2.19
CA LYS A 294 -25.22 -1.43 -1.08
C LYS A 294 -24.17 -2.54 -0.96
N PRO A 295 -23.81 -3.29 -2.03
CA PRO A 295 -22.71 -4.26 -1.97
C PRO A 295 -21.38 -3.60 -1.55
N ALA A 296 -21.06 -2.43 -2.12
CA ALA A 296 -19.87 -1.69 -1.77
C ALA A 296 -19.83 -1.30 -0.28
N THR A 297 -20.93 -0.75 0.25
CA THR A 297 -21.07 -0.40 1.67
C THR A 297 -20.94 -1.64 2.56
N SER A 298 -21.57 -2.75 2.17
CA SER A 298 -21.49 -4.02 2.92
C SER A 298 -20.06 -4.56 2.96
N ALA A 299 -19.31 -4.47 1.84
CA ALA A 299 -17.94 -4.93 1.78
C ALA A 299 -17.01 -4.07 2.65
N VAL A 300 -17.15 -2.73 2.61
CA VAL A 300 -16.35 -1.83 3.47
C VAL A 300 -16.70 -2.03 4.95
N LEU A 301 -17.98 -2.15 5.28
CA LEU A 301 -18.41 -2.43 6.66
C LEU A 301 -17.86 -3.77 7.13
N PHE A 302 -17.91 -4.79 6.27
CA PHE A 302 -17.39 -6.10 6.58
C PHE A 302 -15.86 -6.07 6.78
N ALA A 303 -15.10 -5.41 5.90
CA ALA A 303 -13.66 -5.18 6.09
C ALA A 303 -13.38 -4.50 7.44
N THR A 304 -14.16 -3.47 7.79
CA THR A 304 -14.04 -2.76 9.07
C THR A 304 -14.30 -3.69 10.26
N ILE A 305 -15.34 -4.53 10.20
CA ILE A 305 -15.70 -5.46 11.27
C ILE A 305 -14.64 -6.55 11.44
N VAL A 306 -14.20 -7.16 10.34
CA VAL A 306 -13.14 -8.18 10.39
C VAL A 306 -11.88 -7.60 10.97
N PHE A 307 -11.51 -6.38 10.57
CA PHE A 307 -10.37 -5.67 11.09
C PHE A 307 -10.53 -5.32 12.59
N MET A 308 -11.65 -4.75 13.00
CA MET A 308 -11.87 -4.39 14.41
C MET A 308 -11.95 -5.61 15.33
N ALA A 309 -12.52 -6.72 14.87
CA ALA A 309 -12.63 -7.96 15.64
C ALA A 309 -11.37 -8.82 15.55
N GLY A 310 -10.79 -8.94 14.37
CA GLY A 310 -9.71 -9.87 14.03
C GLY A 310 -8.34 -9.21 13.89
N GLY A 311 -8.26 -7.95 13.44
CA GLY A 311 -6.99 -7.28 13.18
C GLY A 311 -6.16 -7.03 14.44
N VAL A 312 -6.83 -6.74 15.58
CA VAL A 312 -6.13 -6.63 16.87
C VAL A 312 -5.50 -7.97 17.26
N ILE A 313 -6.25 -9.07 17.09
CA ILE A 313 -5.74 -10.43 17.31
C ILE A 313 -4.72 -10.76 16.22
N GLY A 314 -4.95 -10.33 14.97
CA GLY A 314 -4.06 -10.46 13.85
C GLY A 314 -2.66 -9.91 14.13
N THR A 315 -2.56 -8.76 14.76
CA THR A 315 -1.27 -8.17 15.19
C THR A 315 -0.38 -9.14 15.92
N LEU A 316 -0.96 -10.04 16.71
CA LEU A 316 -0.21 -10.93 17.60
C LEU A 316 0.55 -12.05 16.86
N HIS A 317 0.24 -12.35 15.59
CA HIS A 317 1.03 -13.32 14.81
C HIS A 317 2.46 -12.81 14.50
N HIS A 318 2.70 -11.52 14.56
CA HIS A 318 4.04 -10.96 14.45
C HIS A 318 4.89 -11.10 15.71
N LEU A 319 4.30 -11.47 16.84
CA LEU A 319 4.94 -11.49 18.15
C LEU A 319 5.49 -12.89 18.53
N TYR A 320 5.91 -13.67 17.54
CA TYR A 320 6.46 -15.01 17.76
C TYR A 320 7.65 -14.99 18.76
N PHE A 321 8.61 -14.11 18.53
CA PHE A 321 9.80 -13.99 19.38
C PHE A 321 9.56 -13.26 20.72
N ALA A 322 8.38 -12.68 20.91
CA ALA A 322 7.98 -12.09 22.19
C ALA A 322 7.29 -13.09 23.15
N GLY A 323 7.22 -14.38 22.77
CA GLY A 323 6.66 -15.43 23.62
C GLY A 323 5.13 -15.54 23.58
N THR A 324 4.50 -15.05 22.51
CA THR A 324 3.04 -15.15 22.32
C THR A 324 2.59 -16.62 22.21
N PRO A 325 1.48 -17.02 22.88
CA PRO A 325 0.97 -18.39 22.80
C PRO A 325 0.65 -18.82 21.37
N THR A 326 0.98 -20.06 21.02
CA THR A 326 0.83 -20.62 19.67
C THR A 326 -0.60 -20.53 19.15
N SER A 327 -1.61 -20.68 20.03
CA SER A 327 -3.03 -20.54 19.67
C SER A 327 -3.37 -19.12 19.19
N VAL A 328 -2.80 -18.12 19.83
CA VAL A 328 -3.01 -16.70 19.49
C VAL A 328 -2.35 -16.38 18.15
N LEU A 329 -1.14 -16.89 17.92
CA LEU A 329 -0.45 -16.77 16.62
C LEU A 329 -1.28 -17.37 15.49
N ALA A 330 -1.86 -18.57 15.71
CA ALA A 330 -2.68 -19.27 14.73
C ALA A 330 -3.96 -18.52 14.38
N LEU A 331 -4.67 -18.00 15.38
CA LEU A 331 -5.85 -17.15 15.18
C LEU A 331 -5.49 -15.86 14.45
N GLY A 332 -4.40 -15.22 14.87
CA GLY A 332 -3.90 -14.01 14.24
C GLY A 332 -3.60 -14.19 12.75
N ALA A 333 -2.93 -15.29 12.40
CA ALA A 333 -2.64 -15.62 11.00
C ALA A 333 -3.90 -15.78 10.15
N SER A 334 -4.94 -16.41 10.68
CA SER A 334 -6.20 -16.63 9.95
C SER A 334 -7.02 -15.35 9.81
N PHE A 335 -7.14 -14.55 10.86
CA PHE A 335 -7.87 -13.29 10.80
C PHE A 335 -7.21 -12.29 9.86
N SER A 336 -5.88 -12.15 9.92
CA SER A 336 -5.14 -11.29 9.01
C SER A 336 -5.36 -11.67 7.54
N ALA A 337 -5.35 -12.97 7.21
CA ALA A 337 -5.61 -13.43 5.85
C ALA A 337 -7.08 -13.24 5.40
N LEU A 338 -8.05 -13.21 6.33
CA LEU A 338 -9.46 -12.96 5.99
C LEU A 338 -9.75 -11.48 5.68
N GLU A 339 -8.91 -10.56 6.12
CA GLU A 339 -9.07 -9.13 5.88
C GLU A 339 -9.01 -8.77 4.38
N VAL A 340 -8.29 -9.54 3.58
CA VAL A 340 -8.13 -9.28 2.14
C VAL A 340 -9.38 -9.60 1.31
N VAL A 341 -10.31 -10.41 1.83
CA VAL A 341 -11.43 -10.96 1.06
C VAL A 341 -12.40 -9.88 0.56
N PRO A 342 -12.80 -8.87 1.37
CA PRO A 342 -13.73 -7.83 0.92
C PRO A 342 -13.23 -7.03 -0.27
N LEU A 343 -11.95 -6.61 -0.26
CA LEU A 343 -11.36 -5.83 -1.35
C LEU A 343 -11.22 -6.67 -2.62
N ALA A 344 -10.86 -7.95 -2.49
CA ALA A 344 -10.81 -8.88 -3.62
C ALA A 344 -12.18 -9.01 -4.30
N TYR A 345 -13.27 -9.11 -3.53
CA TYR A 345 -14.62 -9.14 -4.08
C TYR A 345 -15.03 -7.88 -4.81
N ILE A 346 -14.78 -6.69 -4.23
CA ILE A 346 -15.08 -5.40 -4.88
C ILE A 346 -14.34 -5.28 -6.21
N GLY A 347 -13.07 -5.66 -6.24
CA GLY A 347 -12.29 -5.57 -7.47
C GLY A 347 -12.71 -6.58 -8.53
N PHE A 348 -13.09 -7.79 -8.15
CA PHE A 348 -13.61 -8.79 -9.07
C PHE A 348 -14.95 -8.33 -9.69
N GLU A 349 -15.87 -7.82 -8.90
CA GLU A 349 -17.15 -7.27 -9.35
C GLU A 349 -16.94 -6.07 -10.30
N ALA A 350 -16.04 -5.17 -9.93
CA ALA A 350 -15.69 -4.04 -10.80
C ALA A 350 -15.05 -4.47 -12.11
N TYR A 351 -14.22 -5.53 -12.11
CA TYR A 351 -13.63 -6.08 -13.31
C TYR A 351 -14.67 -6.70 -14.24
N GLU A 352 -15.62 -7.48 -13.70
CA GLU A 352 -16.72 -8.04 -14.49
C GLU A 352 -17.56 -6.95 -15.14
N HIS A 353 -17.99 -5.95 -14.36
CA HIS A 353 -18.75 -4.82 -14.91
C HIS A 353 -17.94 -4.00 -15.92
N TRP A 354 -16.65 -3.76 -15.68
CA TRP A 354 -15.77 -3.11 -16.63
C TRP A 354 -15.71 -3.85 -17.98
N ARG A 355 -15.64 -5.17 -17.95
CA ARG A 355 -15.65 -5.99 -19.19
C ARG A 355 -16.95 -5.89 -19.98
N PHE A 356 -18.08 -5.86 -19.29
CA PHE A 356 -19.40 -5.84 -19.93
C PHE A 356 -19.90 -4.43 -20.23
N CYS A 357 -19.61 -3.46 -19.36
CA CYS A 357 -20.12 -2.09 -19.46
C CYS A 357 -19.06 -1.06 -19.89
N GLY A 358 -17.81 -1.46 -20.10
CA GLY A 358 -16.68 -0.58 -20.47
C GLY A 358 -16.81 0.08 -21.86
N ALA A 359 -17.89 -0.20 -22.58
CA ALA A 359 -18.24 0.47 -23.84
C ALA A 359 -18.75 1.90 -23.66
N THR A 360 -19.02 2.36 -22.42
CA THR A 360 -19.45 3.75 -22.19
C THR A 360 -18.28 4.70 -22.45
N PRO A 361 -18.39 5.59 -23.47
CA PRO A 361 -17.22 6.34 -23.96
C PRO A 361 -16.52 7.20 -22.91
N TRP A 362 -17.25 7.87 -22.01
CA TRP A 362 -16.65 8.69 -20.95
C TRP A 362 -15.83 7.88 -19.95
N MET A 363 -16.20 6.61 -19.73
CA MET A 363 -15.50 5.71 -18.79
C MET A 363 -14.06 5.40 -19.25
N GLN A 364 -13.77 5.47 -20.54
CA GLN A 364 -12.43 5.28 -21.08
C GLN A 364 -11.41 6.30 -20.53
N ARG A 365 -11.87 7.46 -20.07
CA ARG A 365 -11.03 8.46 -19.40
C ARG A 365 -10.46 7.95 -18.08
N TYR A 366 -11.16 7.02 -17.41
CA TYR A 366 -10.77 6.41 -16.12
C TYR A 366 -10.15 5.03 -16.28
N LYS A 367 -9.87 4.58 -17.51
CA LYS A 367 -9.32 3.25 -17.80
C LYS A 367 -8.12 2.92 -16.91
N TRP A 368 -7.11 3.78 -16.83
CA TRP A 368 -5.90 3.48 -16.08
C TRP A 368 -6.11 3.51 -14.57
N PRO A 369 -6.73 4.52 -13.95
CA PRO A 369 -7.11 4.43 -12.55
C PRO A 369 -7.87 3.14 -12.20
N VAL A 370 -8.88 2.77 -13.01
CA VAL A 370 -9.68 1.56 -12.79
C VAL A 370 -8.82 0.29 -12.91
N LEU A 371 -7.97 0.17 -13.92
CA LEU A 371 -7.08 -0.97 -14.09
C LEU A 371 -6.08 -1.10 -12.93
N PHE A 372 -5.54 0.01 -12.43
CA PHE A 372 -4.70 -0.01 -11.23
C PHE A 372 -5.49 -0.49 -10.00
N PHE A 373 -6.74 -0.05 -9.80
CA PHE A 373 -7.58 -0.53 -8.68
C PHE A 373 -7.96 -2.02 -8.82
N ILE A 374 -8.14 -2.52 -10.03
CA ILE A 374 -8.33 -3.96 -10.28
C ILE A 374 -7.04 -4.73 -9.95
N ALA A 375 -5.87 -4.21 -10.35
CA ALA A 375 -4.59 -4.81 -9.98
C ALA A 375 -4.36 -4.83 -8.46
N VAL A 376 -4.79 -3.77 -7.75
CA VAL A 376 -4.81 -3.75 -6.27
C VAL A 376 -5.53 -4.98 -5.72
N SER A 377 -6.74 -5.28 -6.22
CA SER A 377 -7.54 -6.41 -5.73
C SER A 377 -6.89 -7.76 -6.03
N PHE A 378 -6.24 -7.90 -7.19
CA PHE A 378 -5.45 -9.09 -7.53
C PHE A 378 -4.28 -9.29 -6.57
N TRP A 379 -3.46 -8.24 -6.37
CA TRP A 379 -2.30 -8.33 -5.49
C TRP A 379 -2.70 -8.42 -4.01
N ASN A 380 -3.86 -7.89 -3.64
CA ASN A 380 -4.41 -8.08 -2.31
C ASN A 380 -4.69 -9.56 -2.04
N LEU A 381 -5.32 -10.26 -2.98
CA LEU A 381 -5.57 -11.69 -2.83
C LEU A 381 -4.28 -12.52 -2.83
N VAL A 382 -3.37 -12.27 -3.78
CA VAL A 382 -2.15 -13.08 -3.95
C VAL A 382 -1.04 -12.62 -3.01
N GLY A 383 -0.74 -11.33 -2.97
CA GLY A 383 0.38 -10.77 -2.23
C GLY A 383 0.13 -10.65 -0.74
N ALA A 384 -0.98 -10.01 -0.37
CA ALA A 384 -1.33 -9.85 1.04
C ALA A 384 -1.98 -11.13 1.61
N GLY A 385 -2.96 -11.72 0.93
CA GLY A 385 -3.66 -12.89 1.40
C GLY A 385 -2.82 -14.17 1.33
N LEU A 386 -2.55 -14.68 0.13
CA LEU A 386 -1.87 -15.97 -0.05
C LEU A 386 -0.45 -15.97 0.49
N PHE A 387 0.40 -15.03 0.05
CA PHE A 387 1.79 -14.98 0.52
C PHE A 387 1.91 -14.54 1.97
N GLY A 388 1.00 -13.69 2.47
CA GLY A 388 0.91 -13.35 3.89
C GLY A 388 0.57 -14.55 4.75
N PHE A 389 -0.47 -15.30 4.37
CA PHE A 389 -0.83 -16.51 5.12
C PHE A 389 0.27 -17.58 5.06
N LEU A 390 1.01 -17.70 3.95
CA LEU A 390 2.09 -18.67 3.83
C LEU A 390 3.15 -18.54 4.93
N ILE A 391 3.43 -17.31 5.39
CA ILE A 391 4.50 -17.03 6.36
C ILE A 391 4.03 -16.89 7.80
N ASN A 392 2.72 -16.84 8.07
CA ASN A 392 2.18 -16.45 9.37
C ASN A 392 1.70 -17.57 10.31
N PRO A 393 1.30 -18.80 9.86
CA PRO A 393 1.00 -19.87 10.79
C PRO A 393 2.18 -20.20 11.70
N PRO A 394 1.97 -20.68 12.95
CA PRO A 394 3.04 -20.91 13.92
C PRO A 394 4.20 -21.76 13.41
N LEU A 395 3.92 -22.78 12.57
CA LEU A 395 4.96 -23.62 11.98
C LEU A 395 5.81 -22.85 10.96
N SER A 396 5.19 -21.97 10.19
CA SER A 396 5.87 -21.09 9.26
C SER A 396 6.78 -20.11 10.00
N LEU A 397 6.28 -19.49 11.07
CA LEU A 397 7.07 -18.58 11.90
C LEU A 397 8.28 -19.27 12.52
N TYR A 398 8.15 -20.52 12.95
CA TYR A 398 9.24 -21.30 13.53
C TYR A 398 10.43 -21.46 12.57
N TYR A 399 10.17 -21.76 11.28
CA TYR A 399 11.23 -22.10 10.33
C TYR A 399 11.65 -20.96 9.40
N MET A 400 10.80 -19.98 9.13
CA MET A 400 11.06 -19.05 8.03
C MET A 400 10.82 -17.57 8.34
N GLN A 401 10.56 -17.18 9.56
CA GLN A 401 10.37 -15.77 9.90
C GLN A 401 11.62 -14.94 9.52
N GLY A 402 11.43 -13.87 8.73
CA GLY A 402 12.51 -13.00 8.29
C GLY A 402 13.46 -13.58 7.24
N LEU A 403 13.13 -14.73 6.62
CA LEU A 403 13.77 -15.23 5.41
C LEU A 403 13.13 -14.63 4.14
N ASN A 404 13.59 -15.01 2.94
CA ASN A 404 13.15 -14.36 1.69
C ASN A 404 11.66 -14.50 1.36
N LEU A 405 10.91 -15.39 2.01
CA LEU A 405 9.44 -15.42 1.92
C LEU A 405 8.77 -14.22 2.60
N THR A 406 9.43 -13.60 3.59
CA THR A 406 8.94 -12.35 4.19
C THR A 406 9.01 -11.17 3.21
N PRO A 407 10.14 -10.85 2.53
CA PRO A 407 10.15 -9.85 1.49
C PRO A 407 9.32 -10.22 0.25
N LEU A 408 9.04 -11.50 -0.03
CA LEU A 408 8.06 -11.89 -1.04
C LEU A 408 6.68 -11.29 -0.72
N HIS A 409 6.18 -11.56 0.48
CA HIS A 409 4.94 -10.95 0.98
C HIS A 409 5.05 -9.43 1.02
N GLY A 410 6.13 -8.87 1.57
CA GLY A 410 6.32 -7.44 1.71
C GLY A 410 6.28 -6.68 0.37
N HIS A 411 6.94 -7.16 -0.69
CA HIS A 411 6.93 -6.51 -2.00
C HIS A 411 5.56 -6.63 -2.69
N THR A 412 4.95 -7.82 -2.65
CA THR A 412 3.68 -8.07 -3.33
C THR A 412 2.49 -7.43 -2.60
N ALA A 413 2.55 -7.26 -1.28
CA ALA A 413 1.55 -6.54 -0.50
C ALA A 413 1.79 -5.01 -0.55
N LEU A 414 2.96 -4.51 -0.11
CA LEU A 414 3.18 -3.06 -0.02
C LEU A 414 3.12 -2.37 -1.39
N PHE A 415 3.79 -2.92 -2.41
CA PHE A 415 3.70 -2.31 -3.74
C PHE A 415 2.45 -2.78 -4.49
N GLY A 416 2.19 -4.09 -4.51
CA GLY A 416 1.07 -4.65 -5.27
C GLY A 416 -0.29 -4.11 -4.82
N VAL A 417 -0.48 -3.89 -3.53
CA VAL A 417 -1.72 -3.32 -3.00
C VAL A 417 -1.59 -1.82 -2.86
N TYR A 418 -0.82 -1.35 -1.89
CA TYR A 418 -0.82 0.06 -1.51
C TYR A 418 -0.08 0.97 -2.51
N GLY A 419 0.95 0.45 -3.16
CA GLY A 419 1.67 1.16 -4.23
C GLY A 419 0.81 1.32 -5.48
N MET A 420 0.19 0.25 -5.97
CA MET A 420 -0.73 0.33 -7.11
C MET A 420 -1.94 1.22 -6.80
N LEU A 421 -2.48 1.14 -5.57
CA LEU A 421 -3.52 2.04 -5.10
C LEU A 421 -3.06 3.50 -5.15
N GLY A 422 -1.89 3.80 -4.61
CA GLY A 422 -1.33 5.14 -4.61
C GLY A 422 -1.21 5.72 -6.02
N ILE A 423 -0.70 4.93 -6.98
CA ILE A 423 -0.61 5.31 -8.39
C ILE A 423 -2.00 5.52 -8.99
N GLY A 424 -2.93 4.58 -8.77
CA GLY A 424 -4.30 4.70 -9.26
C GLY A 424 -5.01 5.96 -8.75
N LEU A 425 -4.84 6.28 -7.47
CA LEU A 425 -5.39 7.47 -6.82
C LEU A 425 -4.77 8.77 -7.36
N VAL A 426 -3.46 8.80 -7.56
CA VAL A 426 -2.78 9.95 -8.19
C VAL A 426 -3.30 10.17 -9.61
N LEU A 427 -3.41 9.12 -10.40
CA LEU A 427 -3.98 9.20 -11.75
C LEU A 427 -5.42 9.71 -11.72
N PHE A 428 -6.25 9.21 -10.80
CA PHE A 428 -7.62 9.68 -10.63
C PHE A 428 -7.68 11.18 -10.28
N CYS A 429 -6.88 11.63 -9.31
CA CYS A 429 -6.79 13.04 -8.92
C CYS A 429 -6.28 13.92 -10.07
N LEU A 430 -5.24 13.49 -10.79
CA LEU A 430 -4.70 14.21 -11.94
C LEU A 430 -5.75 14.35 -13.06
N ARG A 431 -6.55 13.30 -13.30
CA ARG A 431 -7.64 13.37 -14.29
C ARG A 431 -8.68 14.40 -13.89
N GLY A 432 -9.05 14.48 -12.63
CA GLY A 432 -10.00 15.47 -12.12
C GLY A 432 -9.44 16.90 -12.06
N MET A 433 -8.13 17.07 -11.78
CA MET A 433 -7.51 18.41 -11.72
C MET A 433 -7.20 19.00 -13.08
N MET A 434 -6.95 18.17 -14.09
CA MET A 434 -6.48 18.57 -15.43
C MET A 434 -7.27 17.83 -16.52
N PRO A 435 -8.60 18.01 -16.57
CA PRO A 435 -9.45 17.31 -17.56
C PRO A 435 -9.11 17.67 -19.01
N GLU A 436 -8.49 18.85 -19.22
CA GLU A 436 -8.08 19.37 -20.53
C GLU A 436 -6.84 18.67 -21.12
N LEU A 437 -6.14 17.84 -20.34
CA LEU A 437 -4.91 17.20 -20.81
C LEU A 437 -5.17 15.85 -21.51
N VAL A 438 -4.53 15.68 -22.67
CA VAL A 438 -4.50 14.39 -23.38
C VAL A 438 -3.47 13.47 -22.76
N TRP A 439 -3.93 12.31 -22.32
CA TRP A 439 -3.07 11.31 -21.72
C TRP A 439 -2.36 10.46 -22.78
N ASN A 440 -1.10 10.11 -22.50
CA ASN A 440 -0.37 9.18 -23.35
C ASN A 440 -0.66 7.74 -22.90
N GLU A 441 -1.64 7.12 -23.56
CA GLU A 441 -2.10 5.76 -23.26
C GLU A 441 -0.97 4.71 -23.38
N LYS A 442 -0.03 4.92 -24.32
CA LYS A 442 1.11 3.97 -24.51
C LYS A 442 2.05 3.99 -23.32
N ILE A 443 2.41 5.16 -22.80
CA ILE A 443 3.32 5.28 -21.65
C ILE A 443 2.67 4.69 -20.41
N LEU A 444 1.38 4.94 -20.18
CA LEU A 444 0.65 4.35 -19.06
C LEU A 444 0.51 2.83 -19.18
N SER A 445 0.30 2.33 -20.40
CA SER A 445 0.29 0.88 -20.66
C SER A 445 1.64 0.24 -20.33
N ILE A 446 2.74 0.86 -20.75
CA ILE A 446 4.10 0.39 -20.40
C ILE A 446 4.27 0.39 -18.89
N SER A 447 3.93 1.49 -18.22
CA SER A 447 4.04 1.60 -16.77
C SER A 447 3.24 0.50 -16.05
N PHE A 448 1.96 0.34 -16.39
CA PHE A 448 1.07 -0.64 -15.77
C PHE A 448 1.58 -2.08 -15.93
N TRP A 449 1.91 -2.47 -17.16
CA TRP A 449 2.37 -3.83 -17.42
C TRP A 449 3.77 -4.10 -16.84
N CYS A 450 4.68 -3.14 -16.94
CA CYS A 450 6.02 -3.30 -16.36
C CYS A 450 5.98 -3.41 -14.84
N PHE A 451 5.09 -2.70 -14.15
CA PHE A 451 4.90 -2.88 -12.70
C PHE A 451 4.38 -4.28 -12.37
N ASN A 452 3.34 -4.75 -13.05
CA ASN A 452 2.74 -6.05 -12.76
C ASN A 452 3.68 -7.21 -13.13
N VAL A 453 4.27 -7.17 -14.32
CA VAL A 453 5.19 -8.21 -14.79
C VAL A 453 6.49 -8.19 -13.99
N GLY A 454 7.09 -7.01 -13.77
CA GLY A 454 8.31 -6.87 -12.98
C GLY A 454 8.14 -7.40 -11.55
N LEU A 455 7.03 -7.05 -10.89
CA LEU A 455 6.70 -7.56 -9.56
C LEU A 455 6.49 -9.08 -9.55
N ALA A 456 5.79 -9.63 -10.55
CA ALA A 456 5.63 -11.06 -10.70
C ALA A 456 6.97 -11.78 -10.94
N MET A 457 7.87 -11.20 -11.75
CA MET A 457 9.21 -11.75 -11.97
C MET A 457 10.05 -11.73 -10.69
N MET A 458 10.06 -10.64 -9.92
CA MET A 458 10.73 -10.59 -8.61
C MET A 458 10.21 -11.69 -7.67
N ALA A 459 8.90 -11.87 -7.63
CA ALA A 459 8.27 -12.88 -6.80
C ALA A 459 8.64 -14.31 -7.23
N LEU A 460 8.48 -14.64 -8.52
CA LEU A 460 8.54 -16.01 -9.03
C LEU A 460 9.97 -16.47 -9.38
N PHE A 461 10.85 -15.56 -9.78
CA PHE A 461 12.20 -15.93 -10.20
C PHE A 461 13.23 -15.86 -9.07
N THR A 462 12.95 -15.07 -8.04
CA THR A 462 13.90 -14.88 -6.92
C THR A 462 13.29 -15.20 -5.57
N LEU A 463 12.31 -14.39 -5.12
CA LEU A 463 11.91 -14.38 -3.72
C LEU A 463 11.23 -15.68 -3.28
N LEU A 464 10.34 -16.23 -4.09
CA LEU A 464 9.68 -17.50 -3.82
C LEU A 464 10.63 -18.70 -3.87
N PRO A 465 11.42 -18.93 -4.96
CA PRO A 465 12.32 -20.07 -5.01
C PRO A 465 13.46 -19.98 -3.98
N LEU A 466 14.08 -18.82 -3.81
CA LEU A 466 15.13 -18.61 -2.82
C LEU A 466 14.59 -18.81 -1.40
N GLY A 467 13.43 -18.23 -1.09
CA GLY A 467 12.78 -18.39 0.21
C GLY A 467 12.39 -19.85 0.50
N THR A 468 11.99 -20.61 -0.54
CA THR A 468 11.71 -22.05 -0.42
C THR A 468 12.98 -22.85 -0.13
N LEU A 469 14.10 -22.55 -0.81
CA LEU A 469 15.39 -23.18 -0.51
C LEU A 469 15.85 -22.86 0.93
N GLN A 470 15.67 -21.62 1.39
CA GLN A 470 15.97 -21.24 2.78
C GLN A 470 15.08 -21.98 3.77
N LEU A 471 13.79 -22.16 3.47
CA LEU A 471 12.89 -22.96 4.30
C LEU A 471 13.37 -24.40 4.43
N LEU A 472 13.73 -25.05 3.32
CA LEU A 472 14.27 -26.41 3.32
C LEU A 472 15.58 -26.51 4.12
N ALA A 473 16.48 -25.53 3.95
CA ALA A 473 17.71 -25.44 4.72
C ALA A 473 17.43 -25.22 6.21
N ALA A 474 16.47 -24.39 6.57
CA ALA A 474 16.07 -24.17 7.96
C ALA A 474 15.48 -25.44 8.62
N ILE A 475 14.70 -26.24 7.88
CA ILE A 475 14.15 -27.50 8.37
C ILE A 475 15.26 -28.55 8.59
N ASN A 476 16.19 -28.70 7.64
CA ASN A 476 17.19 -29.76 7.64
C ASN A 476 18.40 -29.44 8.51
N GLU A 477 18.91 -28.20 8.42
CA GLU A 477 20.19 -27.78 9.03
C GLU A 477 20.01 -26.72 10.13
N GLY A 478 18.83 -26.08 10.19
CA GLY A 478 18.50 -25.05 11.15
C GLY A 478 18.46 -23.64 10.58
N TYR A 479 17.76 -22.78 11.31
CA TYR A 479 17.45 -21.42 10.92
C TYR A 479 18.71 -20.56 10.61
N TRP A 480 19.77 -20.70 11.40
CA TRP A 480 21.01 -19.96 11.20
C TRP A 480 21.80 -20.43 9.99
N TYR A 481 21.73 -21.73 9.65
CA TYR A 481 22.35 -22.25 8.45
C TYR A 481 21.77 -21.61 7.19
N ALA A 482 20.46 -21.44 7.11
CA ALA A 482 19.76 -20.78 5.99
C ALA A 482 20.19 -19.32 5.75
N ARG A 483 20.97 -18.74 6.66
CA ARG A 483 21.55 -17.38 6.59
C ARG A 483 23.07 -17.38 6.57
N SER A 484 23.69 -18.55 6.68
CA SER A 484 25.14 -18.67 6.73
C SER A 484 25.77 -18.34 5.38
N GLU A 485 27.04 -17.94 5.42
CA GLU A 485 27.86 -17.75 4.23
C GLU A 485 27.91 -19.03 3.38
N GLN A 486 28.07 -20.19 4.03
CA GLN A 486 28.07 -21.49 3.36
C GLN A 486 26.79 -21.75 2.55
N PHE A 487 25.63 -21.37 3.07
CA PHE A 487 24.37 -21.50 2.32
C PHE A 487 24.29 -20.46 1.20
N MET A 488 24.61 -19.20 1.49
CA MET A 488 24.46 -18.09 0.57
C MET A 488 25.44 -18.17 -0.64
N GLN A 489 26.60 -18.82 -0.48
CA GLN A 489 27.58 -19.01 -1.56
C GLN A 489 27.31 -20.24 -2.45
N GLN A 490 26.21 -20.97 -2.22
CA GLN A 490 25.85 -22.07 -3.11
C GLN A 490 25.51 -21.54 -4.50
N PRO A 491 25.96 -22.19 -5.60
CA PRO A 491 25.75 -21.69 -6.98
C PRO A 491 24.28 -21.46 -7.33
N ILE A 492 23.38 -22.31 -6.81
CA ILE A 492 21.94 -22.14 -7.07
C ILE A 492 21.37 -20.93 -6.31
N VAL A 493 21.86 -20.65 -5.11
CA VAL A 493 21.43 -19.49 -4.31
C VAL A 493 21.92 -18.21 -4.98
N ASP A 494 23.19 -18.17 -5.40
CA ASP A 494 23.78 -17.06 -6.14
C ASP A 494 22.99 -16.79 -7.44
N LEU A 495 22.71 -17.84 -8.24
CA LEU A 495 21.89 -17.72 -9.44
C LEU A 495 20.52 -17.09 -9.13
N LEU A 496 19.82 -17.55 -8.08
CA LEU A 496 18.50 -17.03 -7.72
C LEU A 496 18.55 -15.58 -7.24
N VAL A 497 19.62 -15.15 -6.59
CA VAL A 497 19.84 -13.75 -6.23
C VAL A 497 20.02 -12.90 -7.49
N TRP A 498 20.83 -13.34 -8.45
CA TRP A 498 21.00 -12.67 -9.75
C TRP A 498 19.74 -12.64 -10.60
N MET A 499 18.86 -13.64 -10.49
CA MET A 499 17.56 -13.67 -11.20
C MET A 499 16.61 -12.55 -10.77
N ARG A 500 16.98 -11.75 -9.77
CA ARG A 500 16.26 -10.53 -9.42
C ARG A 500 16.41 -9.44 -10.49
N VAL A 501 17.57 -9.35 -11.13
CA VAL A 501 17.91 -8.28 -12.09
C VAL A 501 16.87 -8.11 -13.20
N PRO A 502 16.37 -9.16 -13.90
CA PRO A 502 15.33 -8.99 -14.90
C PRO A 502 14.04 -8.36 -14.34
N GLY A 503 13.57 -8.84 -13.18
CA GLY A 503 12.35 -8.32 -12.54
C GLY A 503 12.49 -6.86 -12.11
N ASP A 504 13.59 -6.53 -11.42
CA ASP A 504 13.89 -5.17 -10.97
C ASP A 504 14.06 -4.20 -12.16
N THR A 505 14.67 -4.66 -13.27
CA THR A 505 14.83 -3.85 -14.48
C THR A 505 13.48 -3.55 -15.13
N VAL A 506 12.64 -4.56 -15.34
CA VAL A 506 11.30 -4.38 -15.92
C VAL A 506 10.48 -3.45 -15.03
N PHE A 507 10.52 -3.64 -13.70
CA PHE A 507 9.83 -2.78 -12.75
C PHE A 507 10.32 -1.33 -12.83
N SER A 508 11.63 -1.12 -12.90
CA SER A 508 12.25 0.21 -13.01
C SER A 508 11.86 0.93 -14.30
N ILE A 509 11.74 0.21 -15.41
CA ILE A 509 11.19 0.76 -16.68
C ILE A 509 9.77 1.26 -16.46
N GLY A 510 8.93 0.50 -15.74
CA GLY A 510 7.58 0.92 -15.36
C GLY A 510 7.56 2.21 -14.54
N ALA A 511 8.48 2.35 -13.60
CA ALA A 511 8.60 3.53 -12.74
C ALA A 511 9.07 4.77 -13.53
N LEU A 512 10.06 4.61 -14.40
CA LEU A 512 10.54 5.68 -15.27
C LEU A 512 9.45 6.11 -16.26
N ALA A 513 8.68 5.15 -16.81
CA ALA A 513 7.54 5.45 -17.67
C ALA A 513 6.46 6.23 -16.92
N PHE A 514 6.12 5.85 -15.68
CA PHE A 514 5.19 6.59 -14.84
C PHE A 514 5.68 8.01 -14.54
N ALA A 515 6.94 8.12 -14.14
CA ALA A 515 7.57 9.41 -13.88
C ALA A 515 7.52 10.32 -15.11
N TRP A 516 7.91 9.79 -16.27
CA TRP A 516 7.84 10.53 -17.52
C TRP A 516 6.41 10.91 -17.89
N PHE A 517 5.44 10.02 -17.68
CA PHE A 517 4.03 10.35 -17.87
C PHE A 517 3.62 11.57 -17.04
N VAL A 518 3.88 11.55 -15.72
CA VAL A 518 3.52 12.65 -14.82
C VAL A 518 4.22 13.94 -15.23
N VAL A 519 5.54 13.92 -15.49
CA VAL A 519 6.30 15.09 -15.95
C VAL A 519 5.73 15.62 -17.27
N SER A 520 5.45 14.72 -18.22
CA SER A 520 4.95 15.12 -19.55
C SER A 520 3.59 15.81 -19.51
N LEU A 521 2.74 15.53 -18.50
CA LEU A 521 1.47 16.24 -18.33
C LEU A 521 1.66 17.74 -18.09
N TRP A 522 2.74 18.12 -17.39
CA TRP A 522 3.03 19.52 -17.07
C TRP A 522 3.74 20.26 -18.22
N LEU A 523 4.37 19.51 -19.12
CA LEU A 523 5.10 20.05 -20.28
C LEU A 523 4.20 20.21 -21.52
N ARG A 524 3.01 19.61 -21.54
CA ARG A 524 2.10 19.63 -22.69
C ARG A 524 1.25 20.89 -22.74
N PRO A 525 0.98 21.41 -23.94
CA PRO A 525 0.02 22.48 -24.11
C PRO A 525 -1.38 22.02 -23.65
N ARG A 526 -2.07 22.89 -22.96
CA ARG A 526 -3.46 22.65 -22.56
C ARG A 526 -4.39 22.82 -23.75
N ARG A 527 -5.37 21.95 -23.88
CA ARG A 527 -6.46 22.12 -24.86
C ARG A 527 -7.32 23.33 -24.50
N GLN A 528 -7.91 23.93 -25.53
CA GLN A 528 -8.88 25.00 -25.30
C GLN A 528 -10.16 24.42 -24.68
N PRO A 529 -10.84 25.15 -23.78
CA PRO A 529 -12.07 24.67 -23.14
C PRO A 529 -13.13 24.16 -24.10
N HIS A 530 -13.31 24.83 -25.29
CA HIS A 530 -14.28 24.42 -26.29
C HIS A 530 -13.94 23.05 -26.93
N GLU A 531 -12.66 22.71 -27.10
CA GLU A 531 -12.23 21.40 -27.64
C GLU A 531 -12.58 20.27 -26.66
N VAL A 532 -12.42 20.52 -25.36
CA VAL A 532 -12.78 19.57 -24.31
C VAL A 532 -14.30 19.37 -24.28
N GLU A 533 -15.07 20.46 -24.36
CA GLU A 533 -16.53 20.40 -24.41
C GLU A 533 -17.04 19.69 -25.65
N GLN A 534 -16.39 19.89 -26.80
CA GLN A 534 -16.75 19.21 -28.04
C GLN A 534 -16.49 17.71 -27.94
N GLU A 535 -15.30 17.30 -27.48
CA GLU A 535 -14.99 15.89 -27.26
C GLU A 535 -15.98 15.24 -26.28
N ASP A 536 -16.34 15.94 -25.22
CA ASP A 536 -17.32 15.47 -24.24
C ASP A 536 -18.70 15.25 -24.88
N ARG A 537 -19.17 16.17 -25.71
CA ARG A 537 -20.44 16.02 -26.47
C ARG A 537 -20.37 14.85 -27.44
N GLU A 538 -19.23 14.66 -28.09
CA GLU A 538 -19.02 13.53 -29.01
C GLU A 538 -18.98 12.20 -28.27
N LEU A 539 -18.37 12.17 -27.08
CA LEU A 539 -18.37 11.00 -26.20
C LEU A 539 -19.75 10.67 -25.62
N GLU A 540 -20.55 11.71 -25.31
CA GLU A 540 -21.92 11.54 -24.82
C GLU A 540 -22.89 11.11 -25.92
N ALA A 541 -22.63 11.51 -27.19
CA ALA A 541 -23.50 11.20 -28.31
C ALA A 541 -23.43 9.73 -28.79
N GLY A 542 -22.44 8.96 -28.34
CA GLY A 542 -22.26 7.55 -28.69
C GLY A 542 -21.83 7.25 -30.12
N PRO A 543 -21.51 6.01 -30.46
CA PRO A 543 -20.98 5.66 -31.79
C PRO A 543 -21.95 5.82 -32.95
N ALA A 544 -23.26 5.87 -32.70
CA ALA A 544 -24.27 6.02 -33.77
C ALA A 544 -24.26 7.40 -34.47
N LYS A 545 -23.69 8.46 -33.87
CA LYS A 545 -23.57 9.78 -34.47
C LYS A 545 -22.19 10.08 -35.06
N ARG A 546 -21.21 9.18 -34.92
CA ARG A 546 -19.88 9.32 -35.57
C ARG A 546 -19.86 8.90 -37.04
N ALA A 547 -20.93 8.27 -37.53
CA ALA A 547 -21.05 7.75 -38.88
C ALA A 547 -21.98 8.60 -39.78
N ALA A 548 -22.55 9.70 -39.31
CA ALA A 548 -23.27 10.68 -40.06
C ALA A 548 -22.48 12.00 -40.17
#